data_0f16d68763ba0a86f250d288cb61c3c0
#
_entry.id   0f16d68763ba0a86f250d288cb61c3c0
#
_cell.length_a   1.000
_cell.length_b   1.000
_cell.length_c   1.000
_cell.angle_alpha   90.00
_cell.angle_beta   90.00
_cell.angle_gamma   90.00
#
_symmetry.space_group_name_H-M   'P 1'
#
loop_
_entity.id
_entity.type
_entity.pdbx_description
1 polymer ?
#
loop_
_entity_poly.entity_id
_entity_poly.type
_entity_poly.pdbx_seq_one_letter_code
_entity_poly.pdbx_strand_id
1 'polypeptide(L)'
;SLAWTGIDFDESSKTGGQFGPYNQSERKGIYKKHVNVLIEKGWAYYAFDKKEKLDFHRLDHEKKGKKFIYNAHNRLKLDNSLSMDKNDVEERIQKENYVVRFKTPSETNVVFNDIIRGEIQVGTRDIDDKILFKSDGMPTYHLANVVDDHLMEITHVIRGEEWLPSLALHVLLYRAFDWQEPKFAHLPLILKPTGKGKLSKRDGDK
;
A
#
# COMPACT_ATOMS: atom_id res chain seq x y z
N SER A 1 -15.81 22.38 -2.29
CA SER A 1 -15.43 22.19 -0.90
C SER A 1 -16.57 21.56 -0.12
N LEU A 2 -16.28 20.73 0.85
CA LEU A 2 -17.31 20.02 1.64
C LEU A 2 -18.18 20.98 2.47
N ALA A 3 -17.67 22.15 2.81
CA ALA A 3 -18.46 23.20 3.46
C ALA A 3 -19.72 23.60 2.65
N TRP A 4 -19.68 23.48 1.33
CA TRP A 4 -20.85 23.71 0.48
C TRP A 4 -21.97 22.68 0.71
N THR A 5 -21.62 21.46 1.13
CA THR A 5 -22.58 20.39 1.46
C THR A 5 -23.02 20.41 2.91
N GLY A 6 -22.57 21.39 3.71
CA GLY A 6 -22.83 21.46 5.15
C GLY A 6 -22.08 20.41 5.97
N ILE A 7 -21.01 19.83 5.42
CA ILE A 7 -20.16 18.86 6.12
C ILE A 7 -18.96 19.59 6.71
N ASP A 8 -18.90 19.61 8.03
CA ASP A 8 -17.75 20.09 8.79
C ASP A 8 -16.94 18.91 9.34
N PHE A 9 -15.66 19.14 9.61
CA PHE A 9 -14.76 18.14 10.19
C PHE A 9 -14.54 18.46 11.67
N ASP A 10 -14.63 17.45 12.52
CA ASP A 10 -14.24 17.58 13.92
C ASP A 10 -12.75 17.83 14.04
N GLU A 11 -11.94 17.13 13.23
CA GLU A 11 -10.49 17.29 13.14
C GLU A 11 -10.02 17.40 11.68
N SER A 12 -9.02 18.23 11.44
CA SER A 12 -8.43 18.39 10.10
C SER A 12 -7.08 19.12 10.17
N SER A 13 -6.39 19.21 9.05
CA SER A 13 -5.18 20.02 8.91
C SER A 13 -5.39 21.52 9.19
N LYS A 14 -6.65 21.99 9.18
CA LYS A 14 -7.00 23.41 9.46
C LYS A 14 -7.42 23.63 10.90
N THR A 15 -8.24 22.72 11.44
CA THR A 15 -8.79 22.83 12.80
C THR A 15 -7.86 22.26 13.86
N GLY A 16 -6.92 21.41 13.48
CA GLY A 16 -6.13 20.62 14.42
C GLY A 16 -6.95 19.48 15.02
N GLY A 17 -6.47 18.90 16.10
CA GLY A 17 -7.10 17.84 16.86
C GLY A 17 -6.08 16.94 17.54
N GLN A 18 -6.55 15.93 18.26
CA GLN A 18 -5.70 15.03 19.07
C GLN A 18 -4.86 14.05 18.25
N PHE A 19 -5.29 13.73 17.03
CA PHE A 19 -4.60 12.75 16.16
C PHE A 19 -3.59 13.38 15.20
N GLY A 20 -3.33 14.69 15.31
CA GLY A 20 -2.34 15.39 14.49
C GLY A 20 -0.90 14.87 14.62
N PRO A 21 0.00 15.32 13.72
CA PRO A 21 -0.27 16.18 12.55
C PRO A 21 -1.03 15.45 11.44
N TYR A 22 -1.78 16.21 10.60
CA TYR A 22 -2.64 15.62 9.55
C TYR A 22 -2.02 15.65 8.16
N ASN A 23 -0.93 16.41 7.98
CA ASN A 23 -0.22 16.43 6.71
C ASN A 23 0.79 15.29 6.64
N GLN A 24 0.73 14.48 5.59
CA GLN A 24 1.63 13.33 5.42
C GLN A 24 3.11 13.70 5.49
N SER A 25 3.50 14.88 4.99
CA SER A 25 4.88 15.38 5.04
C SER A 25 5.41 15.59 6.47
N GLU A 26 4.54 15.86 7.43
CA GLU A 26 4.87 16.08 8.84
C GLU A 26 4.96 14.76 9.62
N ARG A 27 4.49 13.66 9.04
CA ARG A 27 4.40 12.32 9.65
C ARG A 27 5.53 11.37 9.25
N LYS A 28 6.56 11.83 8.55
CA LYS A 28 7.69 10.99 8.06
C LYS A 28 8.29 10.07 9.13
N GLY A 29 8.54 10.62 10.32
CA GLY A 29 9.09 9.86 11.44
C GLY A 29 8.19 8.73 11.92
N ILE A 30 6.87 8.96 11.91
CA ILE A 30 5.86 7.96 12.25
C ILE A 30 5.92 6.79 11.26
N TYR A 31 5.90 7.08 9.96
CA TYR A 31 5.95 6.02 8.94
C TYR A 31 7.27 5.24 8.97
N LYS A 32 8.40 5.95 9.19
CA LYS A 32 9.71 5.29 9.33
C LYS A 32 9.74 4.34 10.51
N LYS A 33 9.20 4.73 11.66
CA LYS A 33 9.07 3.85 12.83
C LYS A 33 8.27 2.59 12.49
N HIS A 34 7.12 2.73 11.83
CA HIS A 34 6.24 1.60 11.53
C HIS A 34 6.82 0.67 10.44
N VAL A 35 7.50 1.20 9.43
CA VAL A 35 8.13 0.32 8.44
C VAL A 35 9.28 -0.49 9.07
N ASN A 36 10.01 0.06 10.04
CA ASN A 36 11.04 -0.67 10.77
C ASN A 36 10.43 -1.81 11.59
N VAL A 37 9.28 -1.61 12.24
CA VAL A 37 8.55 -2.69 12.93
C VAL A 37 8.21 -3.84 11.97
N LEU A 38 7.79 -3.54 10.75
CA LEU A 38 7.53 -4.60 9.75
C LEU A 38 8.80 -5.35 9.33
N ILE A 39 9.93 -4.65 9.23
CA ILE A 39 11.22 -5.28 8.93
C ILE A 39 11.65 -6.20 10.08
N GLU A 40 11.59 -5.71 11.32
CA GLU A 40 11.93 -6.48 12.53
C GLU A 40 11.07 -7.73 12.70
N LYS A 41 9.77 -7.63 12.38
CA LYS A 41 8.84 -8.76 12.38
C LYS A 41 8.98 -9.69 11.16
N GLY A 42 9.84 -9.36 10.19
CA GLY A 42 10.05 -10.15 8.98
C GLY A 42 8.93 -10.04 7.93
N TRP A 43 8.03 -9.04 8.05
CA TRP A 43 6.98 -8.73 7.09
C TRP A 43 7.38 -7.75 6.00
N ALA A 44 8.54 -7.12 6.13
CA ALA A 44 9.11 -6.25 5.11
C ALA A 44 10.61 -6.48 4.97
N TYR A 45 11.20 -6.00 3.88
CA TYR A 45 12.61 -6.18 3.57
C TYR A 45 13.13 -5.04 2.69
N TYR A 46 14.45 -4.84 2.72
CA TYR A 46 15.13 -3.85 1.88
C TYR A 46 15.32 -4.39 0.46
N ALA A 47 15.08 -3.57 -0.54
CA ALA A 47 15.30 -3.89 -1.94
C ALA A 47 16.16 -2.80 -2.62
N PHE A 48 17.19 -3.24 -3.34
CA PHE A 48 18.21 -2.41 -3.96
C PHE A 48 18.13 -2.45 -5.49
N ASP A 49 17.09 -3.11 -6.04
CA ASP A 49 16.96 -3.27 -7.49
C ASP A 49 16.93 -1.93 -8.22
N LYS A 50 17.78 -1.79 -9.22
CA LYS A 50 17.75 -0.67 -10.15
C LYS A 50 16.61 -0.84 -11.14
N LYS A 51 16.09 0.28 -11.62
CA LYS A 51 14.96 0.31 -12.57
C LYS A 51 15.24 -0.54 -13.81
N GLU A 52 16.44 -0.42 -14.38
CA GLU A 52 16.86 -1.11 -15.59
C GLU A 52 16.79 -2.64 -15.43
N LYS A 53 17.17 -3.16 -14.26
CA LYS A 53 17.09 -4.59 -13.95
C LYS A 53 15.64 -5.07 -13.85
N LEU A 54 14.78 -4.28 -13.21
CA LEU A 54 13.36 -4.61 -13.12
C LEU A 54 12.68 -4.54 -14.50
N ASP A 55 13.04 -3.58 -15.34
CA ASP A 55 12.52 -3.47 -16.70
C ASP A 55 12.96 -4.65 -17.57
N PHE A 56 14.20 -5.11 -17.42
CA PHE A 56 14.67 -6.35 -18.07
C PHE A 56 13.81 -7.56 -17.67
N HIS A 57 13.52 -7.76 -16.38
CA HIS A 57 12.66 -8.85 -15.92
C HIS A 57 11.24 -8.73 -16.46
N ARG A 58 10.68 -7.53 -16.56
CA ARG A 58 9.36 -7.28 -17.16
C ARG A 58 9.32 -7.71 -18.62
N LEU A 59 10.29 -7.26 -19.41
CA LEU A 59 10.39 -7.59 -20.83
C LEU A 59 10.61 -9.10 -21.06
N ASP A 60 11.44 -9.76 -20.25
CA ASP A 60 11.65 -11.21 -20.35
C ASP A 60 10.36 -12.01 -20.06
N HIS A 61 9.57 -11.58 -19.08
CA HIS A 61 8.29 -12.23 -18.78
C HIS A 61 7.25 -11.95 -19.88
N GLU A 62 7.20 -10.74 -20.40
CA GLU A 62 6.29 -10.34 -21.48
C GLU A 62 6.55 -11.16 -22.76
N LYS A 63 7.82 -11.36 -23.13
CA LYS A 63 8.20 -12.25 -24.25
C LYS A 63 7.71 -13.69 -24.09
N LYS A 64 7.51 -14.14 -22.85
CA LYS A 64 6.99 -15.46 -22.49
C LYS A 64 5.46 -15.48 -22.31
N GLY A 65 4.75 -14.38 -22.67
CA GLY A 65 3.32 -14.22 -22.47
C GLY A 65 2.89 -14.18 -21.00
N LYS A 66 3.79 -13.79 -20.08
CA LYS A 66 3.55 -13.74 -18.64
C LYS A 66 3.75 -12.30 -18.11
N LYS A 67 3.04 -11.98 -17.03
CA LYS A 67 3.25 -10.74 -16.29
C LYS A 67 4.35 -10.97 -15.24
N PHE A 68 5.33 -10.07 -15.19
CA PHE A 68 6.28 -10.04 -14.07
C PHE A 68 5.59 -9.50 -12.81
N ILE A 69 5.69 -10.25 -11.72
CA ILE A 69 5.22 -9.83 -10.39
C ILE A 69 6.41 -9.98 -9.43
N TYR A 70 6.71 -8.94 -8.70
CA TYR A 70 7.70 -8.98 -7.62
C TYR A 70 7.07 -9.65 -6.40
N ASN A 71 7.18 -10.98 -6.29
CA ASN A 71 6.48 -11.78 -5.29
C ASN A 71 7.34 -12.95 -4.76
N ALA A 72 6.78 -13.84 -3.98
CA ALA A 72 7.47 -14.98 -3.38
C ALA A 72 8.24 -15.85 -4.41
N HIS A 73 7.75 -15.98 -5.65
CA HIS A 73 8.38 -16.79 -6.69
C HIS A 73 9.61 -16.12 -7.33
N ASN A 74 9.65 -14.80 -7.30
CA ASN A 74 10.69 -14.04 -7.99
C ASN A 74 11.65 -13.31 -7.05
N ARG A 75 11.23 -12.96 -5.82
CA ARG A 75 11.99 -12.09 -4.91
C ARG A 75 13.41 -12.58 -4.63
N LEU A 76 13.64 -13.88 -4.50
CA LEU A 76 14.97 -14.44 -4.23
C LEU A 76 15.94 -14.40 -5.43
N LYS A 77 15.45 -14.03 -6.63
CA LYS A 77 16.24 -13.82 -7.84
C LYS A 77 16.59 -12.35 -8.06
N LEU A 78 16.15 -11.50 -7.16
CA LEU A 78 16.22 -10.05 -7.25
C LEU A 78 17.18 -9.50 -6.19
N ASP A 79 17.52 -8.24 -6.31
CA ASP A 79 18.54 -7.59 -5.50
C ASP A 79 17.91 -7.03 -4.20
N ASN A 80 17.89 -7.86 -3.17
CA ASN A 80 17.24 -7.49 -1.91
C ASN A 80 17.83 -8.23 -0.69
N SER A 81 17.50 -7.77 0.49
CA SER A 81 18.05 -8.26 1.76
C SER A 81 17.67 -9.71 2.13
N LEU A 82 16.71 -10.33 1.43
CA LEU A 82 16.35 -11.74 1.67
C LEU A 82 17.32 -12.73 0.97
N SER A 83 18.12 -12.24 0.02
CA SER A 83 19.11 -13.02 -0.75
C SER A 83 20.55 -12.68 -0.40
N MET A 84 20.78 -11.92 0.68
CA MET A 84 22.10 -11.44 1.12
C MET A 84 22.35 -11.82 2.58
N ASP A 85 23.60 -11.83 2.99
CA ASP A 85 23.91 -11.93 4.41
C ASP A 85 23.69 -10.57 5.12
N LYS A 86 23.65 -10.64 6.46
CA LYS A 86 23.30 -9.49 7.28
C LYS A 86 24.32 -8.35 7.18
N ASN A 87 25.59 -8.66 7.10
CA ASN A 87 26.65 -7.65 7.05
C ASN A 87 26.61 -6.89 5.74
N ASP A 88 26.40 -7.59 4.61
CA ASP A 88 26.23 -6.97 3.28
C ASP A 88 25.01 -6.03 3.26
N VAL A 89 23.91 -6.46 3.88
CA VAL A 89 22.69 -5.62 3.99
C VAL A 89 22.99 -4.35 4.78
N GLU A 90 23.64 -4.45 5.94
CA GLU A 90 23.97 -3.29 6.78
C GLU A 90 24.91 -2.31 6.05
N GLU A 91 25.89 -2.80 5.33
CA GLU A 91 26.80 -1.98 4.53
C GLU A 91 26.05 -1.25 3.40
N ARG A 92 25.19 -1.96 2.68
CA ARG A 92 24.44 -1.41 1.54
C ARG A 92 23.39 -0.38 1.94
N ILE A 93 22.70 -0.56 3.08
CA ILE A 93 21.77 0.43 3.61
C ILE A 93 22.44 1.77 3.86
N GLN A 94 23.73 1.77 4.24
CA GLN A 94 24.48 3.00 4.51
C GLN A 94 25.02 3.67 3.22
N LYS A 95 25.25 2.90 2.17
CA LYS A 95 25.96 3.37 0.96
C LYS A 95 25.07 3.53 -0.27
N GLU A 96 23.92 2.86 -0.31
CA GLU A 96 23.07 2.80 -1.50
C GLU A 96 21.65 3.29 -1.23
N ASN A 97 20.97 3.74 -2.27
CA ASN A 97 19.55 3.99 -2.23
C ASN A 97 18.79 2.66 -2.20
N TYR A 98 17.82 2.56 -1.32
CA TYR A 98 16.97 1.40 -1.19
C TYR A 98 15.49 1.80 -1.08
N VAL A 99 14.63 0.83 -1.29
CA VAL A 99 13.22 0.90 -0.95
C VAL A 99 12.88 -0.23 0.02
N VAL A 100 11.82 -0.08 0.80
CA VAL A 100 11.31 -1.18 1.62
C VAL A 100 10.07 -1.76 0.96
N ARG A 101 10.06 -3.08 0.77
CA ARG A 101 8.94 -3.82 0.20
C ARG A 101 8.23 -4.67 1.25
N PHE A 102 6.92 -4.80 1.10
CA PHE A 102 6.14 -5.77 1.87
C PHE A 102 6.50 -7.19 1.43
N LYS A 103 6.65 -8.11 2.35
CA LYS A 103 6.91 -9.53 2.08
C LYS A 103 5.58 -10.28 2.06
N THR A 104 4.93 -10.28 0.92
CA THR A 104 3.66 -11.00 0.74
C THR A 104 3.84 -12.49 1.02
N PRO A 105 2.98 -13.14 1.83
CA PRO A 105 3.01 -14.57 2.04
C PRO A 105 2.87 -15.34 0.72
N SER A 106 3.49 -16.51 0.62
CA SER A 106 3.35 -17.37 -0.56
C SER A 106 2.14 -18.29 -0.42
N GLU A 107 1.47 -18.55 -1.53
CA GLU A 107 0.49 -19.64 -1.73
C GLU A 107 -0.59 -19.75 -0.63
N THR A 108 -1.12 -18.61 -0.18
CA THR A 108 -2.24 -18.53 0.75
C THR A 108 -3.32 -17.61 0.21
N ASN A 109 -4.46 -17.57 0.89
CA ASN A 109 -5.56 -16.68 0.56
C ASN A 109 -5.73 -15.63 1.66
N VAL A 110 -6.00 -14.40 1.24
CA VAL A 110 -6.45 -13.33 2.11
C VAL A 110 -7.96 -13.25 2.01
N VAL A 111 -8.63 -13.56 3.09
CA VAL A 111 -10.11 -13.47 3.19
C VAL A 111 -10.45 -12.29 4.08
N PHE A 112 -11.37 -11.45 3.63
CA PHE A 112 -11.86 -10.28 4.35
C PHE A 112 -13.31 -9.98 3.95
N ASN A 113 -14.02 -9.23 4.79
CA ASN A 113 -15.40 -8.84 4.54
C ASN A 113 -15.49 -7.38 4.17
N ASP A 114 -16.22 -7.08 3.09
CA ASP A 114 -16.62 -5.74 2.70
C ASP A 114 -18.14 -5.58 2.97
N ILE A 115 -18.54 -4.47 3.58
CA ILE A 115 -19.94 -4.23 3.97
C ILE A 115 -20.90 -4.30 2.78
N ILE A 116 -20.42 -3.89 1.59
CA ILE A 116 -21.23 -3.79 0.37
C ILE A 116 -21.08 -5.03 -0.49
N ARG A 117 -19.83 -5.56 -0.58
CA ARG A 117 -19.48 -6.66 -1.50
C ARG A 117 -19.54 -8.04 -0.85
N GLY A 118 -19.68 -8.10 0.47
CA GLY A 118 -19.62 -9.36 1.22
C GLY A 118 -18.21 -9.90 1.37
N GLU A 119 -18.09 -11.21 1.52
CA GLU A 119 -16.81 -11.89 1.64
C GLU A 119 -16.03 -11.85 0.32
N ILE A 120 -14.77 -11.47 0.41
CA ILE A 120 -13.82 -11.41 -0.72
C ILE A 120 -12.61 -12.24 -0.37
N GLN A 121 -12.19 -13.08 -1.31
CA GLN A 121 -11.00 -13.90 -1.21
C GLN A 121 -10.02 -13.57 -2.33
N VAL A 122 -8.76 -13.32 -1.98
CA VAL A 122 -7.69 -12.98 -2.92
C VAL A 122 -6.49 -13.89 -2.70
N GLY A 123 -6.03 -14.58 -3.75
CA GLY A 123 -4.81 -15.39 -3.69
C GLY A 123 -3.56 -14.51 -3.59
N THR A 124 -2.67 -14.82 -2.66
CA THR A 124 -1.43 -14.04 -2.46
C THR A 124 -0.42 -14.20 -3.60
N ARG A 125 -0.55 -15.23 -4.41
CA ARG A 125 0.32 -15.46 -5.58
C ARG A 125 0.33 -14.29 -6.56
N ASP A 126 -0.82 -13.59 -6.68
CA ASP A 126 -1.00 -12.47 -7.60
C ASP A 126 -0.73 -11.10 -6.96
N ILE A 127 -0.44 -11.09 -5.66
CA ILE A 127 -0.11 -9.86 -4.94
C ILE A 127 1.40 -9.58 -5.08
N ASP A 128 1.70 -8.39 -5.59
CA ASP A 128 3.07 -7.86 -5.70
C ASP A 128 3.58 -7.45 -4.31
N ASP A 129 4.85 -7.71 -4.03
CA ASP A 129 5.56 -7.15 -2.87
C ASP A 129 5.69 -5.63 -3.04
N LYS A 130 4.62 -4.93 -2.77
CA LYS A 130 4.54 -3.49 -2.98
C LYS A 130 5.59 -2.75 -2.19
N ILE A 131 6.13 -1.69 -2.79
CA ILE A 131 6.96 -0.75 -2.07
C ILE A 131 6.10 -0.08 -1.00
N LEU A 132 6.55 -0.15 0.24
CA LEU A 132 5.94 0.51 1.39
C LEU A 132 6.61 1.85 1.69
N PHE A 133 7.95 1.91 1.54
CA PHE A 133 8.75 3.07 1.85
C PHE A 133 9.76 3.33 0.74
N LYS A 134 9.78 4.56 0.25
CA LYS A 134 10.58 5.00 -0.89
C LYS A 134 11.97 5.46 -0.47
N SER A 135 12.91 5.51 -1.41
CA SER A 135 14.27 6.00 -1.21
C SER A 135 14.36 7.48 -0.82
N ASP A 136 13.32 8.27 -1.11
CA ASP A 136 13.20 9.68 -0.69
C ASP A 136 12.78 9.85 0.79
N GLY A 137 12.63 8.76 1.53
CA GLY A 137 12.20 8.77 2.93
C GLY A 137 10.70 8.99 3.13
N MET A 138 9.90 8.82 2.07
CA MET A 138 8.44 8.93 2.15
C MET A 138 7.77 7.55 2.03
N PRO A 139 6.65 7.33 2.74
CA PRO A 139 5.85 6.13 2.55
C PRO A 139 5.18 6.15 1.19
N THR A 140 4.79 4.98 0.70
CA THR A 140 3.76 4.89 -0.32
C THR A 140 2.37 5.03 0.31
N TYR A 141 1.36 5.23 -0.53
CA TYR A 141 -0.04 5.27 -0.10
C TYR A 141 -0.41 4.08 0.78
N HIS A 142 0.04 2.88 0.44
CA HIS A 142 -0.34 1.65 1.16
C HIS A 142 0.08 1.66 2.64
N LEU A 143 1.33 2.03 2.93
CA LEU A 143 1.80 2.13 4.31
C LEU A 143 1.16 3.32 5.03
N ALA A 144 1.13 4.48 4.38
CA ALA A 144 0.61 5.70 4.98
C ALA A 144 -0.86 5.54 5.38
N ASN A 145 -1.69 5.02 4.47
CA ASN A 145 -3.11 4.82 4.72
C ASN A 145 -3.36 3.92 5.94
N VAL A 146 -2.72 2.74 5.99
CA VAL A 146 -2.92 1.79 7.09
C VAL A 146 -2.43 2.35 8.43
N VAL A 147 -1.27 3.02 8.43
CA VAL A 147 -0.72 3.63 9.65
C VAL A 147 -1.58 4.79 10.14
N ASP A 148 -2.03 5.64 9.23
CA ASP A 148 -2.86 6.79 9.57
C ASP A 148 -4.24 6.36 10.05
N ASP A 149 -4.89 5.44 9.35
CA ASP A 149 -6.20 4.89 9.75
C ASP A 149 -6.13 4.28 11.16
N HIS A 150 -5.07 3.52 11.46
CA HIS A 150 -4.91 2.93 12.79
C HIS A 150 -4.66 3.99 13.87
N LEU A 151 -3.72 4.91 13.65
CA LEU A 151 -3.36 5.92 14.64
C LEU A 151 -4.42 7.01 14.84
N MET A 152 -5.29 7.20 13.85
CA MET A 152 -6.43 8.11 13.92
C MET A 152 -7.73 7.39 14.32
N GLU A 153 -7.63 6.11 14.75
CA GLU A 153 -8.74 5.29 15.25
C GLU A 153 -9.93 5.19 14.26
N ILE A 154 -9.61 5.13 12.95
CA ILE A 154 -10.62 5.00 11.91
C ILE A 154 -11.32 3.65 12.01
N THR A 155 -12.63 3.67 12.21
CA THR A 155 -13.45 2.47 12.34
C THR A 155 -14.03 1.96 11.03
N HIS A 156 -14.23 2.85 10.06
CA HIS A 156 -14.85 2.53 8.77
C HIS A 156 -14.08 3.23 7.63
N VAL A 157 -13.67 2.46 6.63
CA VAL A 157 -13.04 2.97 5.40
C VAL A 157 -14.05 2.86 4.27
N ILE A 158 -14.60 4.00 3.84
CA ILE A 158 -15.60 4.09 2.77
C ILE A 158 -14.94 4.76 1.57
N ARG A 159 -14.88 4.08 0.41
CA ARG A 159 -14.20 4.58 -0.79
C ARG A 159 -14.75 3.94 -2.07
N GLY A 160 -14.30 4.42 -3.23
CA GLY A 160 -14.69 3.84 -4.52
C GLY A 160 -14.06 2.46 -4.77
N GLU A 161 -14.76 1.62 -5.54
CA GLU A 161 -14.34 0.24 -5.85
C GLU A 161 -13.01 0.14 -6.61
N GLU A 162 -12.51 1.21 -7.19
CA GLU A 162 -11.19 1.27 -7.81
C GLU A 162 -10.04 0.98 -6.83
N TRP A 163 -10.29 1.07 -5.53
CA TRP A 163 -9.34 0.77 -4.47
C TRP A 163 -9.41 -0.68 -3.97
N LEU A 164 -10.43 -1.43 -4.41
CA LEU A 164 -10.61 -2.82 -4.02
C LEU A 164 -9.39 -3.72 -4.31
N PRO A 165 -8.67 -3.58 -5.45
CA PRO A 165 -7.46 -4.36 -5.71
C PRO A 165 -6.33 -4.14 -4.69
N SER A 166 -6.33 -3.01 -3.96
CA SER A 166 -5.33 -2.71 -2.92
C SER A 166 -5.72 -3.25 -1.55
N LEU A 167 -6.98 -3.66 -1.37
CA LEU A 167 -7.51 -4.00 -0.05
C LEU A 167 -6.84 -5.24 0.54
N ALA A 168 -6.56 -6.26 -0.26
CA ALA A 168 -5.86 -7.46 0.21
C ALA A 168 -4.49 -7.14 0.84
N LEU A 169 -3.74 -6.20 0.24
CA LEU A 169 -2.47 -5.73 0.81
C LEU A 169 -2.71 -4.95 2.12
N HIS A 170 -3.72 -4.11 2.19
CA HIS A 170 -4.02 -3.34 3.41
C HIS A 170 -4.41 -4.29 4.57
N VAL A 171 -5.24 -5.28 4.30
CA VAL A 171 -5.58 -6.34 5.28
C VAL A 171 -4.34 -7.08 5.76
N LEU A 172 -3.44 -7.46 4.84
CA LEU A 172 -2.17 -8.08 5.22
C LEU A 172 -1.29 -7.16 6.08
N LEU A 173 -1.29 -5.85 5.82
CA LEU A 173 -0.56 -4.88 6.64
C LEU A 173 -1.13 -4.77 8.05
N TYR A 174 -2.47 -4.69 8.21
CA TYR A 174 -3.09 -4.72 9.53
C TYR A 174 -2.69 -5.98 10.31
N ARG A 175 -2.76 -7.15 9.68
CA ARG A 175 -2.37 -8.43 10.29
C ARG A 175 -0.87 -8.49 10.63
N ALA A 176 -0.01 -7.95 9.77
CA ALA A 176 1.43 -7.88 10.01
C ALA A 176 1.81 -6.99 11.20
N PHE A 177 1.00 -5.98 11.46
CA PHE A 177 1.12 -5.13 12.65
C PHE A 177 0.45 -5.71 13.90
N ASP A 178 -0.33 -6.78 13.78
CA ASP A 178 -1.24 -7.31 14.83
C ASP A 178 -2.32 -6.26 15.22
N TRP A 179 -2.77 -5.48 14.27
CA TRP A 179 -3.81 -4.46 14.46
C TRP A 179 -5.18 -4.98 14.04
N GLN A 180 -6.22 -4.47 14.71
CA GLN A 180 -7.60 -4.71 14.29
C GLN A 180 -7.88 -4.00 12.97
N GLU A 181 -8.48 -4.73 12.02
CA GLU A 181 -8.91 -4.20 10.73
C GLU A 181 -10.13 -3.28 10.93
N PRO A 182 -10.18 -2.10 10.25
CA PRO A 182 -11.41 -1.33 10.18
C PRO A 182 -12.44 -2.07 9.31
N LYS A 183 -13.69 -1.64 9.38
CA LYS A 183 -14.72 -2.11 8.45
C LYS A 183 -14.55 -1.43 7.09
N PHE A 184 -14.62 -2.22 6.02
CA PHE A 184 -14.43 -1.71 4.65
C PHE A 184 -15.77 -1.64 3.90
N ALA A 185 -15.98 -0.58 3.13
CA ALA A 185 -17.13 -0.41 2.26
C ALA A 185 -16.69 0.19 0.90
N HIS A 186 -16.76 -0.61 -0.16
CA HIS A 186 -16.38 -0.18 -1.50
C HIS A 186 -17.60 0.10 -2.37
N LEU A 187 -17.86 1.39 -2.60
CA LEU A 187 -18.97 1.90 -3.40
C LEU A 187 -18.70 1.71 -4.90
N PRO A 188 -19.73 1.40 -5.70
CA PRO A 188 -19.59 1.37 -7.15
C PRO A 188 -19.19 2.74 -7.71
N LEU A 189 -18.51 2.73 -8.85
CA LEU A 189 -18.13 3.96 -9.55
C LEU A 189 -19.35 4.69 -10.09
N ILE A 190 -19.36 6.01 -9.95
CA ILE A 190 -20.27 6.87 -10.71
C ILE A 190 -19.74 6.91 -12.15
N LEU A 191 -20.54 6.41 -13.06
CA LEU A 191 -20.19 6.36 -14.48
C LEU A 191 -20.57 7.66 -15.20
N LYS A 192 -19.89 7.93 -16.31
CA LYS A 192 -20.28 9.02 -17.23
C LYS A 192 -21.70 8.80 -17.78
N PRO A 193 -22.41 9.85 -18.21
CA PRO A 193 -23.75 9.71 -18.80
C PRO A 193 -23.79 8.74 -19.99
N THR A 194 -22.66 8.54 -20.68
CA THR A 194 -22.52 7.55 -21.76
C THR A 194 -22.49 6.09 -21.26
N GLY A 195 -22.51 5.85 -19.95
CA GLY A 195 -22.39 4.52 -19.34
C GLY A 195 -20.99 3.90 -19.41
N LYS A 196 -20.02 4.59 -20.00
CA LYS A 196 -18.64 4.08 -20.16
C LYS A 196 -17.62 4.97 -19.45
N GLY A 197 -16.86 4.37 -18.55
CA GLY A 197 -15.78 5.03 -17.81
C GLY A 197 -16.26 5.80 -16.58
N LYS A 198 -15.34 6.03 -15.63
CA LYS A 198 -15.58 6.76 -14.40
C LYS A 198 -15.83 8.25 -14.68
N LEU A 199 -16.85 8.82 -14.06
CA LEU A 199 -17.06 10.28 -14.04
C LEU A 199 -15.89 10.94 -13.28
N SER A 200 -15.31 11.97 -13.85
CA SER A 200 -14.21 12.71 -13.24
C SER A 200 -14.47 14.22 -13.26
N LYS A 201 -13.80 14.95 -12.37
CA LYS A 201 -13.86 16.41 -12.32
C LYS A 201 -13.45 17.10 -13.65
N ARG A 202 -12.74 16.37 -14.54
CA ARG A 202 -12.30 16.87 -15.85
C ARG A 202 -13.36 16.69 -16.94
N ASP A 203 -14.40 15.90 -16.69
CA ASP A 203 -15.45 15.62 -17.67
C ASP A 203 -16.45 16.79 -17.79
N GLY A 204 -16.29 17.85 -16.97
CA GLY A 204 -16.99 19.11 -17.13
C GLY A 204 -18.49 18.96 -17.00
N ASP A 205 -18.98 18.66 -15.80
CA ASP A 205 -20.39 18.90 -15.51
C ASP A 205 -20.64 20.39 -15.53
N LYS A 206 -21.33 20.80 -16.57
CA LYS A 206 -21.97 22.11 -16.67
C LYS A 206 -23.38 21.99 -16.12
#